data_35a4590a1ac226b70496e07ae0e9122e
#
_entry.id   35a4590a1ac226b70496e07ae0e9122e
#
_cell.length_a   1.000
_cell.length_b   1.000
_cell.length_c   1.000
_cell.angle_alpha   90.00
_cell.angle_beta   90.00
_cell.angle_gamma   90.00
#
_symmetry.space_group_name_H-M   'P 1'
#
loop_
_entity.id
_entity.type
_entity.pdbx_description
1 polymer ?
#
loop_
_entity_poly.entity_id
_entity_poly.type
_entity_poly.pdbx_seq_one_letter_code
_entity_poly.pdbx_strand_id
1 'polypeptide(L)'
;MNRSSALLLAFVFLSGCQALAPVSSDGTPPIEDSTPAPEKPKVYSSFSEETIFSLLSAELAGQRNRFDIALDNYVTQAINTQDPGISERAFRIAEYLGADQAALDTALIWAKNAPEDLEAQRAAAVQLARAGRYDDSMVYMEKVLQGKGDTHFDFLALSAADTDQETRNGLMKSFDRLLQRHPNNSQLIFGKALLMQQDGDSKGALALLEDNPPDDGEIAPILLRARLLQSLSRGDEALPLLQKSIKKYPDDKRLRLTYARMLVEQDRMDDAKVEFSSLVQQYPEDDELRYSLALVCLEAKAWDEAKGYLEDLITRESHVDSAHLNLGRIAEERNDPQGALLEYAQVGPGNDYLPAQLRQADILMSNGKTAEAQSRLATEREEQPDYAIQLYLIEAETLSANKQGDKAWNVLHKALQQYPDDLNLLYTRAMQAEKRNDLAQMEKDLRLIIKRDPDNAMALNALGYTLSDRTTRYAEAKALIEQAHQINPEDPAVLDSLGWVNFRMGNLDEAEKLLRKALDRFPDQEVAAHLGEVLWANGKQREAKQIWGKFLKEQPDSPILRGTIKRLTGSETL
;
A
#
# COMPACT_ATOMS: atom_id res chain seq x y z
N MET A 1 -14.33 37.92 -34.03
CA MET A 1 -15.18 39.09 -33.65
C MET A 1 -15.66 38.89 -32.24
N ASN A 2 -15.24 39.80 -31.39
CA ASN A 2 -15.80 40.30 -30.12
C ASN A 2 -15.84 39.35 -28.91
N ARG A 3 -14.98 39.62 -27.96
CA ARG A 3 -14.94 40.58 -26.80
C ARG A 3 -15.62 39.98 -25.58
N SER A 4 -14.84 39.60 -24.59
CA SER A 4 -14.50 40.39 -23.37
C SER A 4 -15.63 40.49 -22.35
N SER A 5 -15.42 39.98 -21.14
CA SER A 5 -15.51 40.84 -19.95
C SER A 5 -14.95 40.10 -18.73
N ALA A 6 -13.89 40.63 -18.17
CA ALA A 6 -13.37 40.34 -16.85
C ALA A 6 -14.24 41.09 -15.81
N LEU A 7 -14.50 40.47 -14.67
CA LEU A 7 -15.04 41.16 -13.50
C LEU A 7 -14.13 40.91 -12.30
N LEU A 8 -13.36 41.93 -11.94
CA LEU A 8 -12.71 42.12 -10.65
C LEU A 8 -13.78 42.31 -9.56
N LEU A 9 -13.69 41.64 -8.46
CA LEU A 9 -14.37 41.97 -7.21
C LEU A 9 -13.34 42.20 -6.12
N ALA A 10 -13.13 43.49 -5.81
CA ALA A 10 -12.38 43.95 -4.66
C ALA A 10 -13.23 43.82 -3.39
N PHE A 11 -12.69 43.17 -2.36
CA PHE A 11 -13.26 43.20 -1.01
C PHE A 11 -12.67 44.38 -0.22
N VAL A 12 -13.54 45.31 0.11
CA VAL A 12 -13.29 46.42 1.03
C VAL A 12 -13.65 45.99 2.43
N PHE A 13 -12.71 46.05 3.35
CA PHE A 13 -12.96 45.95 4.77
C PHE A 13 -13.60 47.23 5.31
N LEU A 14 -14.82 47.15 5.80
CA LEU A 14 -15.48 48.20 6.59
C LEU A 14 -15.62 47.74 8.03
N SER A 15 -14.87 48.41 8.89
CA SER A 15 -15.02 48.37 10.36
C SER A 15 -16.32 49.06 10.76
N GLY A 16 -17.24 48.34 11.37
CA GLY A 16 -18.44 48.89 11.93
C GLY A 16 -18.44 48.77 13.46
N CYS A 17 -18.18 49.88 14.16
CA CYS A 17 -18.48 50.01 15.58
C CYS A 17 -19.98 50.11 15.77
N GLN A 18 -20.61 49.20 16.54
CA GLN A 18 -21.94 49.43 17.11
C GLN A 18 -21.81 49.48 18.63
N ALA A 19 -22.20 50.64 19.16
CA ALA A 19 -22.37 50.91 20.56
C ALA A 19 -23.65 50.21 21.09
N LEU A 20 -23.55 49.46 22.15
CA LEU A 20 -24.69 48.96 22.93
C LEU A 20 -24.77 49.70 24.25
N ALA A 21 -25.96 50.22 24.53
CA ALA A 21 -26.34 50.91 25.76
C ALA A 21 -26.48 49.92 26.94
N PRO A 22 -26.46 50.41 28.19
CA PRO A 22 -26.24 49.58 29.38
C PRO A 22 -27.51 48.96 29.94
N VAL A 23 -27.38 47.69 30.38
CA VAL A 23 -28.35 47.04 31.29
C VAL A 23 -27.68 46.85 32.64
N SER A 24 -28.37 47.27 33.67
CA SER A 24 -27.98 47.36 35.07
C SER A 24 -27.92 46.01 35.80
N SER A 25 -26.85 45.86 36.61
CA SER A 25 -26.70 45.24 37.95
C SER A 25 -27.37 43.90 38.30
N ASP A 26 -26.57 42.88 38.67
CA ASP A 26 -26.22 42.57 40.06
C ASP A 26 -25.28 41.35 40.15
N GLY A 27 -24.26 41.48 40.98
CA GLY A 27 -23.63 40.35 41.67
C GLY A 27 -22.50 39.64 40.97
N THR A 28 -21.34 40.30 40.72
CA THR A 28 -20.09 39.62 40.43
C THR A 28 -19.14 39.68 41.64
N PRO A 29 -18.46 38.56 42.02
CA PRO A 29 -17.35 38.61 42.97
C PRO A 29 -16.11 39.32 42.35
N PRO A 30 -15.21 39.86 43.18
CA PRO A 30 -14.11 40.69 42.70
C PRO A 30 -13.16 39.88 41.81
N ILE A 31 -12.91 40.39 40.63
CA ILE A 31 -11.84 39.93 39.74
C ILE A 31 -10.52 40.34 40.37
N GLU A 32 -9.69 39.40 40.79
CA GLU A 32 -8.28 39.66 41.09
C GLU A 32 -7.61 40.24 39.86
N ASP A 33 -7.14 41.47 40.03
CA ASP A 33 -6.39 42.23 39.02
C ASP A 33 -5.03 41.56 38.82
N SER A 34 -4.96 40.54 37.93
CA SER A 34 -3.70 39.99 37.49
C SER A 34 -3.10 40.95 36.46
N THR A 35 -2.39 41.94 36.95
CA THR A 35 -1.41 42.71 36.14
C THR A 35 -0.51 41.72 35.38
N PRO A 36 -0.46 41.76 34.07
CA PRO A 36 0.50 40.94 33.33
C PRO A 36 1.91 41.29 33.80
N ALA A 37 2.70 40.25 34.09
CA ALA A 37 4.10 40.44 34.45
C ALA A 37 4.79 41.31 33.37
N PRO A 38 5.63 42.28 33.77
CA PRO A 38 6.29 43.15 32.81
C PRO A 38 7.07 42.31 31.81
N GLU A 39 6.74 42.42 30.52
CA GLU A 39 7.53 41.80 29.44
C GLU A 39 8.99 42.25 29.63
N LYS A 40 9.92 41.28 29.69
CA LYS A 40 11.35 41.59 29.69
C LYS A 40 11.66 42.46 28.47
N PRO A 41 12.41 43.56 28.62
CA PRO A 41 12.74 44.42 27.50
C PRO A 41 13.41 43.60 26.39
N LYS A 42 12.83 43.61 25.19
CA LYS A 42 13.43 42.96 24.01
C LYS A 42 14.76 43.64 23.73
N VAL A 43 15.84 42.91 23.92
CA VAL A 43 17.18 43.37 23.52
C VAL A 43 17.30 43.17 22.02
N TYR A 44 17.37 44.23 21.27
CA TYR A 44 17.58 44.18 19.85
C TYR A 44 19.08 44.09 19.52
N SER A 45 19.46 43.16 18.66
CA SER A 45 20.84 43.06 18.14
C SER A 45 21.11 44.23 17.18
N SER A 46 22.31 44.79 17.22
CA SER A 46 22.76 45.74 16.23
C SER A 46 23.40 45.00 15.06
N PHE A 47 22.88 45.16 13.84
CA PHE A 47 23.40 44.53 12.64
C PHE A 47 24.26 45.53 11.85
N SER A 48 25.22 45.02 11.06
CA SER A 48 25.96 45.81 10.09
C SER A 48 25.04 46.31 8.96
N GLU A 49 25.43 47.39 8.27
CA GLU A 49 24.71 47.91 7.12
C GLU A 49 24.55 46.83 6.02
N GLU A 50 25.59 46.00 5.83
CA GLU A 50 25.58 44.89 4.87
C GLU A 50 24.56 43.82 5.25
N THR A 51 24.48 43.45 6.54
CA THR A 51 23.49 42.52 7.06
C THR A 51 22.07 43.04 6.86
N ILE A 52 21.83 44.33 7.20
CA ILE A 52 20.52 44.95 7.01
C ILE A 52 20.14 44.99 5.53
N PHE A 53 21.07 45.33 4.64
CA PHE A 53 20.82 45.33 3.20
C PHE A 53 20.45 43.91 2.69
N SER A 54 21.19 42.88 3.12
CA SER A 54 20.92 41.49 2.73
C SER A 54 19.55 41.01 3.21
N LEU A 55 19.17 41.31 4.46
CA LEU A 55 17.87 40.93 5.02
C LEU A 55 16.71 41.66 4.34
N LEU A 56 16.86 42.98 4.03
CA LEU A 56 15.86 43.70 3.25
C LEU A 56 15.73 43.15 1.82
N SER A 57 16.85 42.80 1.20
CA SER A 57 16.86 42.15 -0.11
C SER A 57 16.15 40.81 -0.09
N ALA A 58 16.35 40.02 0.97
CA ALA A 58 15.68 38.74 1.18
C ALA A 58 14.15 38.90 1.33
N GLU A 59 13.70 39.88 2.13
CA GLU A 59 12.27 40.14 2.32
C GLU A 59 11.61 40.61 1.01
N LEU A 60 12.26 41.50 0.27
CA LEU A 60 11.77 41.96 -1.05
C LEU A 60 11.74 40.82 -2.08
N ALA A 61 12.71 39.90 -2.04
CA ALA A 61 12.71 38.71 -2.88
C ALA A 61 11.54 37.77 -2.52
N GLY A 62 11.32 37.53 -1.23
CA GLY A 62 10.19 36.73 -0.72
C GLY A 62 8.83 37.28 -1.14
N GLN A 63 8.62 38.60 -1.06
CA GLN A 63 7.41 39.28 -1.54
C GLN A 63 7.16 39.10 -3.05
N ARG A 64 8.21 38.83 -3.82
CA ARG A 64 8.17 38.58 -5.26
C ARG A 64 8.23 37.11 -5.64
N ASN A 65 7.98 36.22 -4.69
CA ASN A 65 8.04 34.76 -4.82
C ASN A 65 9.44 34.23 -5.26
N ARG A 66 10.51 35.00 -5.06
CA ARG A 66 11.89 34.59 -5.29
C ARG A 66 12.48 34.02 -3.98
N PHE A 67 11.88 32.92 -3.52
CA PHE A 67 12.28 32.28 -2.29
C PHE A 67 13.71 31.70 -2.34
N ASP A 68 14.21 31.39 -3.53
CA ASP A 68 15.60 31.00 -3.78
C ASP A 68 16.58 32.08 -3.30
N ILE A 69 16.36 33.34 -3.70
CA ILE A 69 17.18 34.51 -3.32
C ILE A 69 16.96 34.80 -1.80
N ALA A 70 15.74 34.71 -1.33
CA ALA A 70 15.42 34.93 0.06
C ALA A 70 16.18 33.92 0.97
N LEU A 71 16.15 32.63 0.64
CA LEU A 71 16.83 31.59 1.36
C LEU A 71 18.34 31.81 1.41
N ASP A 72 18.99 32.07 0.26
CA ASP A 72 20.44 32.27 0.17
C ASP A 72 20.92 33.42 1.10
N ASN A 73 20.22 34.55 1.05
CA ASN A 73 20.53 35.68 1.93
C ASN A 73 20.29 35.36 3.40
N TYR A 74 19.12 34.73 3.76
CA TYR A 74 18.82 34.42 5.13
C TYR A 74 19.79 33.37 5.72
N VAL A 75 20.13 32.31 4.98
CA VAL A 75 21.11 31.31 5.39
C VAL A 75 22.49 31.93 5.60
N THR A 76 22.94 32.74 4.66
CA THR A 76 24.22 33.47 4.76
C THR A 76 24.25 34.34 6.01
N GLN A 77 23.20 35.13 6.28
CA GLN A 77 23.15 35.98 7.46
C GLN A 77 22.96 35.21 8.75
N ALA A 78 22.24 34.08 8.77
CA ALA A 78 22.15 33.18 9.92
C ALA A 78 23.54 32.64 10.34
N ILE A 79 24.33 32.21 9.35
CA ILE A 79 25.70 31.73 9.57
C ILE A 79 26.61 32.84 10.10
N ASN A 80 26.55 34.05 9.49
CA ASN A 80 27.44 35.15 9.83
C ASN A 80 27.12 35.82 11.18
N THR A 81 25.83 35.97 11.48
CA THR A 81 25.38 36.72 12.66
C THR A 81 25.15 35.81 13.87
N GLN A 82 24.85 34.52 13.63
CA GLN A 82 24.41 33.55 14.65
C GLN A 82 23.18 34.06 15.43
N ASP A 83 22.39 34.96 14.82
CA ASP A 83 21.17 35.49 15.41
C ASP A 83 20.03 34.47 15.35
N PRO A 84 19.36 34.19 16.48
CA PRO A 84 18.30 33.18 16.52
C PRO A 84 17.08 33.53 15.66
N GLY A 85 16.70 34.82 15.58
CA GLY A 85 15.56 35.24 14.77
C GLY A 85 15.82 35.15 13.25
N ILE A 86 17.04 35.48 12.82
CA ILE A 86 17.47 35.28 11.43
C ILE A 86 17.51 33.79 11.11
N SER A 87 18.03 32.98 12.02
CA SER A 87 18.14 31.52 11.86
C SER A 87 16.75 30.85 11.80
N GLU A 88 15.82 31.27 12.65
CA GLU A 88 14.41 30.83 12.60
C GLU A 88 13.79 31.12 11.24
N ARG A 89 13.96 32.37 10.74
CA ARG A 89 13.39 32.77 9.44
C ARG A 89 14.00 31.97 8.30
N ALA A 90 15.32 31.77 8.30
CA ALA A 90 16.02 30.94 7.33
C ALA A 90 15.51 29.49 7.35
N PHE A 91 15.37 28.92 8.54
CA PHE A 91 14.82 27.59 8.74
C PHE A 91 13.42 27.44 8.14
N ARG A 92 12.49 28.36 8.44
CA ARG A 92 11.11 28.30 7.94
C ARG A 92 11.05 28.38 6.40
N ILE A 93 11.91 29.20 5.78
CA ILE A 93 12.00 29.30 4.31
C ILE A 93 12.60 28.01 3.73
N ALA A 94 13.67 27.48 4.35
CA ALA A 94 14.31 26.24 3.92
C ALA A 94 13.35 25.04 3.99
N GLU A 95 12.59 24.94 5.07
CA GLU A 95 11.58 23.89 5.23
C GLU A 95 10.46 24.00 4.19
N TYR A 96 9.96 25.20 3.93
CA TYR A 96 8.96 25.44 2.89
C TYR A 96 9.43 25.03 1.49
N LEU A 97 10.72 25.21 1.19
CA LEU A 97 11.32 24.87 -0.11
C LEU A 97 11.82 23.42 -0.19
N GLY A 98 11.79 22.67 0.91
CA GLY A 98 12.38 21.32 0.97
C GLY A 98 13.92 21.34 0.84
N ALA A 99 14.58 22.42 1.29
CA ALA A 99 16.03 22.56 1.26
C ALA A 99 16.66 21.95 2.52
N ASP A 100 16.73 20.62 2.59
CA ASP A 100 17.01 19.82 3.80
C ASP A 100 18.32 20.24 4.49
N GLN A 101 19.43 20.45 3.75
CA GLN A 101 20.70 20.85 4.35
C GLN A 101 20.62 22.24 4.97
N ALA A 102 20.00 23.19 4.29
CA ALA A 102 19.82 24.56 4.80
C ALA A 102 18.89 24.57 6.03
N ALA A 103 17.84 23.75 6.02
CA ALA A 103 16.95 23.59 7.16
C ALA A 103 17.71 23.03 8.38
N LEU A 104 18.54 21.99 8.20
CA LEU A 104 19.35 21.39 9.26
C LEU A 104 20.34 22.42 9.84
N ASP A 105 21.11 23.10 8.98
CA ASP A 105 22.15 24.04 9.42
C ASP A 105 21.55 25.20 10.20
N THR A 106 20.46 25.78 9.70
CA THR A 106 19.80 26.93 10.33
C THR A 106 19.03 26.55 11.60
N ALA A 107 18.41 25.37 11.65
CA ALA A 107 17.81 24.85 12.88
C ALA A 107 18.84 24.63 14.00
N LEU A 108 20.01 24.08 13.66
CA LEU A 108 21.11 23.91 14.62
C LEU A 108 21.65 25.23 15.15
N ILE A 109 21.79 26.26 14.28
CA ILE A 109 22.21 27.61 14.71
C ILE A 109 21.14 28.21 15.63
N TRP A 110 19.86 28.10 15.27
CA TRP A 110 18.75 28.60 16.08
C TRP A 110 18.73 27.95 17.46
N ALA A 111 18.74 26.59 17.52
CA ALA A 111 18.70 25.84 18.77
C ALA A 111 19.93 26.09 19.68
N LYS A 112 21.10 26.34 19.08
CA LYS A 112 22.32 26.68 19.79
C LYS A 112 22.23 28.05 20.46
N ASN A 113 21.70 29.05 19.77
CA ASN A 113 21.70 30.45 20.20
C ASN A 113 20.42 30.86 20.94
N ALA A 114 19.39 29.99 20.93
CA ALA A 114 18.17 30.10 21.73
C ALA A 114 17.90 28.80 22.51
N PRO A 115 18.76 28.45 23.51
CA PRO A 115 18.70 27.17 24.21
C PRO A 115 17.40 26.94 24.99
N GLU A 116 16.72 28.01 25.40
CA GLU A 116 15.44 27.96 26.12
C GLU A 116 14.21 27.92 25.17
N ASP A 117 14.43 28.09 23.89
CA ASP A 117 13.37 28.02 22.88
C ASP A 117 13.11 26.55 22.50
N LEU A 118 11.98 26.02 23.01
CA LEU A 118 11.62 24.61 22.78
C LEU A 118 11.30 24.33 21.32
N GLU A 119 10.83 25.33 20.55
CA GLU A 119 10.58 25.17 19.13
C GLU A 119 11.89 25.04 18.35
N ALA A 120 12.91 25.83 18.70
CA ALA A 120 14.25 25.69 18.16
C ALA A 120 14.86 24.31 18.43
N GLN A 121 14.74 23.82 19.68
CA GLN A 121 15.24 22.51 20.07
C GLN A 121 14.52 21.41 19.27
N ARG A 122 13.20 21.52 19.12
CA ARG A 122 12.38 20.58 18.35
C ARG A 122 12.74 20.59 16.86
N ALA A 123 12.89 21.79 16.26
CA ALA A 123 13.30 21.93 14.86
C ALA A 123 14.65 21.24 14.60
N ALA A 124 15.65 21.49 15.47
CA ALA A 124 16.94 20.83 15.37
C ALA A 124 16.82 19.29 15.50
N ALA A 125 16.01 18.80 16.45
CA ALA A 125 15.80 17.37 16.62
C ALA A 125 15.18 16.71 15.38
N VAL A 126 14.14 17.31 14.80
CA VAL A 126 13.46 16.79 13.61
C VAL A 126 14.40 16.76 12.40
N GLN A 127 15.16 17.83 12.16
CA GLN A 127 16.09 17.89 11.03
C GLN A 127 17.26 16.91 11.20
N LEU A 128 17.77 16.72 12.43
CA LEU A 128 18.77 15.69 12.73
C LEU A 128 18.26 14.27 12.45
N ALA A 129 17.01 13.99 12.82
CA ALA A 129 16.37 12.71 12.52
C ALA A 129 16.24 12.46 11.00
N ARG A 130 15.79 13.47 10.24
CA ARG A 130 15.73 13.40 8.76
C ARG A 130 17.10 13.15 8.14
N ALA A 131 18.16 13.69 8.74
CA ALA A 131 19.54 13.47 8.31
C ALA A 131 20.15 12.14 8.82
N GLY A 132 19.37 11.27 9.47
CA GLY A 132 19.84 9.99 10.02
C GLY A 132 20.71 10.12 11.28
N ARG A 133 20.78 11.30 11.87
CA ARG A 133 21.59 11.59 13.08
C ARG A 133 20.75 11.40 14.36
N TYR A 134 20.32 10.18 14.61
CA TYR A 134 19.33 9.87 15.64
C TYR A 134 19.82 10.14 17.08
N ASP A 135 21.07 9.83 17.40
CA ASP A 135 21.63 10.08 18.74
C ASP A 135 21.69 11.58 19.04
N ASP A 136 22.09 12.40 18.06
CA ASP A 136 22.10 13.86 18.20
C ASP A 136 20.67 14.40 18.34
N SER A 137 19.74 13.88 17.54
CA SER A 137 18.32 14.22 17.61
C SER A 137 17.74 13.96 19.00
N MET A 138 18.08 12.81 19.61
CA MET A 138 17.65 12.45 20.97
C MET A 138 18.11 13.47 22.03
N VAL A 139 19.30 14.03 21.89
CA VAL A 139 19.80 15.06 22.81
C VAL A 139 18.95 16.33 22.79
N TYR A 140 18.56 16.76 21.58
CA TYR A 140 17.69 17.92 21.44
C TYR A 140 16.24 17.62 21.88
N MET A 141 15.75 16.42 21.58
CA MET A 141 14.42 15.99 22.00
C MET A 141 14.29 15.89 23.52
N GLU A 142 15.37 15.47 24.20
CA GLU A 142 15.41 15.47 25.67
C GLU A 142 15.28 16.87 26.27
N LYS A 143 15.87 17.90 25.65
CA LYS A 143 15.70 19.29 26.08
C LYS A 143 14.26 19.77 25.95
N VAL A 144 13.59 19.40 24.84
CA VAL A 144 12.16 19.68 24.63
C VAL A 144 11.34 19.03 25.75
N LEU A 145 11.63 17.77 26.06
CA LEU A 145 10.98 17.03 27.14
C LEU A 145 11.15 17.70 28.51
N GLN A 146 12.38 18.11 28.86
CA GLN A 146 12.69 18.81 30.13
C GLN A 146 11.95 20.14 30.26
N GLY A 147 11.77 20.85 29.13
CA GLY A 147 11.00 22.07 29.06
C GLY A 147 9.47 21.87 29.02
N LYS A 148 9.00 20.62 29.11
CA LYS A 148 7.59 20.23 29.00
C LYS A 148 6.94 20.62 27.66
N GLY A 149 7.73 20.64 26.59
CA GLY A 149 7.25 20.82 25.24
C GLY A 149 6.74 19.51 24.62
N ASP A 150 6.00 19.64 23.52
CA ASP A 150 5.60 18.48 22.71
C ASP A 150 6.83 17.90 22.01
N THR A 151 7.14 16.66 22.31
CA THR A 151 8.23 15.92 21.67
C THR A 151 7.70 15.14 20.46
N HIS A 152 8.57 14.88 19.49
CA HIS A 152 8.27 14.07 18.30
C HIS A 152 9.04 12.74 18.35
N PHE A 153 8.95 12.00 19.46
CA PHE A 153 9.55 10.68 19.60
C PHE A 153 8.94 9.65 18.65
N ASP A 154 7.66 9.81 18.32
CA ASP A 154 6.97 9.05 17.28
C ASP A 154 7.58 9.29 15.89
N PHE A 155 7.82 10.54 15.52
CA PHE A 155 8.52 10.89 14.27
C PHE A 155 9.92 10.28 14.22
N LEU A 156 10.65 10.32 15.33
CA LEU A 156 11.98 9.73 15.43
C LEU A 156 11.94 8.22 15.19
N ALA A 157 11.00 7.54 15.81
CA ALA A 157 10.80 6.10 15.60
C ALA A 157 10.43 5.79 14.15
N LEU A 158 9.50 6.54 13.56
CA LEU A 158 9.04 6.33 12.18
C LEU A 158 10.14 6.59 11.14
N SER A 159 10.96 7.64 11.33
CA SER A 159 12.07 7.95 10.42
C SER A 159 13.20 6.92 10.45
N ALA A 160 13.28 6.10 11.49
CA ALA A 160 14.24 5.01 11.58
C ALA A 160 13.77 3.69 10.96
N ALA A 161 12.53 3.63 10.43
CA ALA A 161 11.91 2.40 9.92
C ALA A 161 12.75 1.70 8.83
N ASP A 162 13.25 2.49 7.87
CA ASP A 162 13.98 1.99 6.70
C ASP A 162 15.50 1.93 6.91
N THR A 163 15.98 2.12 8.16
CA THR A 163 17.40 2.05 8.49
C THR A 163 17.85 0.62 8.77
N ASP A 164 19.17 0.43 8.85
CA ASP A 164 19.75 -0.86 9.23
C ASP A 164 19.48 -1.20 10.71
N GLN A 165 19.64 -2.49 11.02
CA GLN A 165 19.38 -3.03 12.37
C GLN A 165 20.26 -2.40 13.46
N GLU A 166 21.51 -2.02 13.14
CA GLU A 166 22.43 -1.44 14.10
C GLU A 166 21.94 -0.05 14.52
N THR A 167 21.49 0.76 13.58
CA THR A 167 20.90 2.08 13.81
C THR A 167 19.65 1.97 14.69
N ARG A 168 18.71 1.07 14.37
CA ARG A 168 17.51 0.85 15.19
C ARG A 168 17.84 0.39 16.60
N ASN A 169 18.82 -0.52 16.76
CA ASN A 169 19.30 -0.97 18.07
C ASN A 169 19.96 0.17 18.89
N GLY A 170 20.68 1.07 18.22
CA GLY A 170 21.26 2.27 18.86
C GLY A 170 20.16 3.20 19.38
N LEU A 171 19.16 3.47 18.53
CA LEU A 171 18.02 4.30 18.90
C LEU A 171 17.21 3.67 20.05
N MET A 172 16.97 2.35 20.02
CA MET A 172 16.30 1.63 21.11
C MET A 172 17.00 1.82 22.45
N LYS A 173 18.34 1.71 22.49
CA LYS A 173 19.14 1.98 23.71
C LYS A 173 19.00 3.42 24.17
N SER A 174 18.84 4.36 23.27
CA SER A 174 18.63 5.77 23.58
C SER A 174 17.26 6.02 24.19
N PHE A 175 16.21 5.36 23.68
CA PHE A 175 14.89 5.34 24.34
C PHE A 175 14.96 4.73 25.74
N ASP A 176 15.67 3.60 25.92
CA ASP A 176 15.82 2.96 27.24
C ASP A 176 16.49 3.90 28.26
N ARG A 177 17.54 4.60 27.86
CA ARG A 177 18.24 5.58 28.73
C ARG A 177 17.33 6.74 29.15
N LEU A 178 16.48 7.23 28.21
CA LEU A 178 15.54 8.30 28.52
C LEU A 178 14.40 7.81 29.41
N LEU A 179 13.86 6.62 29.17
CA LEU A 179 12.81 6.03 30.02
C LEU A 179 13.28 5.72 31.42
N GLN A 180 14.58 5.41 31.67
CA GLN A 180 15.12 5.30 33.01
C GLN A 180 15.04 6.63 33.78
N ARG A 181 15.15 7.77 33.09
CA ARG A 181 15.06 9.12 33.68
C ARG A 181 13.64 9.66 33.72
N HIS A 182 12.81 9.24 32.79
CA HIS A 182 11.43 9.69 32.61
C HIS A 182 10.46 8.48 32.43
N PRO A 183 10.31 7.60 33.44
CA PRO A 183 9.68 6.29 33.30
C PRO A 183 8.19 6.33 32.92
N ASN A 184 7.50 7.42 33.26
CA ASN A 184 6.05 7.56 33.02
C ASN A 184 5.74 8.55 31.87
N ASN A 185 6.70 8.87 31.02
CA ASN A 185 6.44 9.77 29.92
C ASN A 185 5.76 9.04 28.75
N SER A 186 4.50 9.38 28.51
CA SER A 186 3.65 8.74 27.50
C SER A 186 4.20 8.88 26.08
N GLN A 187 4.79 10.01 25.72
CA GLN A 187 5.37 10.25 24.40
C GLN A 187 6.61 9.37 24.15
N LEU A 188 7.48 9.19 25.16
CA LEU A 188 8.63 8.27 25.09
C LEU A 188 8.17 6.81 24.96
N ILE A 189 7.18 6.41 25.76
CA ILE A 189 6.60 5.07 25.74
C ILE A 189 6.02 4.77 24.38
N PHE A 190 5.24 5.70 23.83
CA PHE A 190 4.64 5.57 22.51
C PHE A 190 5.70 5.49 21.41
N GLY A 191 6.69 6.39 21.38
CA GLY A 191 7.78 6.35 20.40
C GLY A 191 8.58 5.05 20.47
N LYS A 192 8.91 4.56 21.69
CA LYS A 192 9.57 3.26 21.85
C LYS A 192 8.71 2.09 21.35
N ALA A 193 7.41 2.08 21.66
CA ALA A 193 6.50 1.03 21.20
C ALA A 193 6.39 1.00 19.66
N LEU A 194 6.38 2.17 19.00
CA LEU A 194 6.45 2.26 17.55
C LEU A 194 7.74 1.65 17.00
N LEU A 195 8.89 1.99 17.57
CA LEU A 195 10.18 1.45 17.13
C LEU A 195 10.26 -0.07 17.32
N MET A 196 9.74 -0.61 18.45
CA MET A 196 9.64 -2.05 18.71
C MET A 196 8.76 -2.75 17.68
N GLN A 197 7.65 -2.14 17.30
CA GLN A 197 6.77 -2.68 16.25
C GLN A 197 7.51 -2.79 14.90
N GLN A 198 8.26 -1.75 14.52
CA GLN A 198 9.03 -1.74 13.27
C GLN A 198 10.16 -2.78 13.28
N ASP A 199 10.75 -3.02 14.43
CA ASP A 199 11.79 -4.04 14.63
C ASP A 199 11.22 -5.48 14.73
N GLY A 200 9.89 -5.63 14.59
CA GLY A 200 9.20 -6.93 14.61
C GLY A 200 8.80 -7.42 16.00
N ASP A 201 9.15 -6.70 17.08
CA ASP A 201 8.76 -7.04 18.44
C ASP A 201 7.37 -6.51 18.81
N SER A 202 6.36 -6.95 18.07
CA SER A 202 4.96 -6.59 18.34
C SER A 202 4.48 -7.02 19.74
N LYS A 203 5.01 -8.12 20.28
CA LYS A 203 4.64 -8.60 21.63
C LYS A 203 5.19 -7.70 22.72
N GLY A 204 6.46 -7.31 22.62
CA GLY A 204 7.08 -6.39 23.57
C GLY A 204 6.45 -5.00 23.49
N ALA A 205 6.17 -4.49 22.28
CA ALA A 205 5.48 -3.22 22.07
C ALA A 205 4.08 -3.20 22.73
N LEU A 206 3.31 -4.29 22.56
CA LEU A 206 2.00 -4.42 23.19
C LEU A 206 2.09 -4.43 24.72
N ALA A 207 3.00 -5.24 25.28
CA ALA A 207 3.22 -5.30 26.74
C ALA A 207 3.60 -3.93 27.30
N LEU A 208 4.50 -3.19 26.62
CA LEU A 208 4.91 -1.85 27.03
C LEU A 208 3.72 -0.88 27.10
N LEU A 209 2.80 -0.93 26.13
CA LEU A 209 1.59 -0.09 26.11
C LEU A 209 0.51 -0.57 27.10
N GLU A 210 0.46 -1.86 27.43
CA GLU A 210 -0.47 -2.40 28.43
C GLU A 210 -0.04 -2.02 29.87
N ASP A 211 1.26 -2.06 30.14
CA ASP A 211 1.82 -1.68 31.43
C ASP A 211 1.77 -0.15 31.66
N ASN A 212 1.71 0.63 30.59
CA ASN A 212 1.71 2.09 30.62
C ASN A 212 0.51 2.63 29.81
N PRO A 213 -0.69 2.65 30.39
CA PRO A 213 -1.86 3.17 29.70
C PRO A 213 -1.66 4.66 29.35
N PRO A 214 -2.15 5.10 28.16
CA PRO A 214 -2.00 6.48 27.72
C PRO A 214 -2.72 7.47 28.62
N ASP A 215 -2.22 8.70 28.65
CA ASP A 215 -2.87 9.82 29.28
C ASP A 215 -4.22 10.14 28.62
N ASP A 216 -5.06 10.91 29.32
CA ASP A 216 -6.39 11.26 28.80
C ASP A 216 -6.28 12.13 27.54
N GLY A 217 -6.96 11.74 26.48
CA GLY A 217 -6.93 12.40 25.17
C GLY A 217 -5.87 11.89 24.21
N GLU A 218 -4.96 11.03 24.62
CA GLU A 218 -3.95 10.44 23.73
C GLU A 218 -4.53 9.26 22.94
N ILE A 219 -4.88 9.53 21.70
CA ILE A 219 -5.51 8.55 20.80
C ILE A 219 -4.49 7.64 20.10
N ALA A 220 -3.32 8.18 19.76
CA ALA A 220 -2.31 7.44 18.97
C ALA A 220 -1.83 6.14 19.64
N PRO A 221 -1.53 6.10 20.97
CA PRO A 221 -1.19 4.85 21.65
C PRO A 221 -2.32 3.82 21.64
N ILE A 222 -3.59 4.26 21.72
CA ILE A 222 -4.76 3.37 21.66
C ILE A 222 -4.85 2.72 20.28
N LEU A 223 -4.66 3.50 19.22
CA LEU A 223 -4.66 3.00 17.84
C LEU A 223 -3.50 2.04 17.58
N LEU A 224 -2.31 2.35 18.12
CA LEU A 224 -1.17 1.45 18.01
C LEU A 224 -1.44 0.11 18.73
N ARG A 225 -1.97 0.17 19.96
CA ARG A 225 -2.34 -1.02 20.72
C ARG A 225 -3.36 -1.89 19.98
N ALA A 226 -4.38 -1.28 19.38
CA ALA A 226 -5.36 -2.01 18.59
C ALA A 226 -4.73 -2.71 17.38
N ARG A 227 -3.84 -2.02 16.64
CA ARG A 227 -3.09 -2.61 15.51
C ARG A 227 -2.15 -3.73 15.92
N LEU A 228 -1.48 -3.60 17.08
CA LEU A 228 -0.63 -4.66 17.62
C LEU A 228 -1.44 -5.90 17.99
N LEU A 229 -2.60 -5.73 18.64
CA LEU A 229 -3.51 -6.83 18.94
C LEU A 229 -3.95 -7.55 17.65
N GLN A 230 -4.27 -6.80 16.61
CA GLN A 230 -4.64 -7.36 15.30
C GLN A 230 -3.49 -8.17 14.68
N SER A 231 -2.29 -7.59 14.64
CA SER A 231 -1.10 -8.26 14.07
C SER A 231 -0.72 -9.56 14.80
N LEU A 232 -1.07 -9.65 16.09
CA LEU A 232 -0.87 -10.81 16.94
C LEU A 232 -2.07 -11.80 16.90
N SER A 233 -3.01 -11.64 15.98
CA SER A 233 -4.24 -12.43 15.86
C SER A 233 -5.13 -12.38 17.13
N ARG A 234 -5.05 -11.28 17.89
CA ARG A 234 -5.88 -10.98 19.08
C ARG A 234 -6.93 -9.91 18.76
N GLY A 235 -7.47 -9.93 17.55
CA GLY A 235 -8.46 -8.94 17.08
C GLY A 235 -9.72 -8.87 17.96
N ASP A 236 -10.11 -9.97 18.60
CA ASP A 236 -11.22 -10.03 19.55
C ASP A 236 -11.02 -9.12 20.78
N GLU A 237 -9.77 -8.80 21.13
CA GLU A 237 -9.44 -7.86 22.20
C GLU A 237 -9.34 -6.41 21.70
N ALA A 238 -8.96 -6.23 20.42
CA ALA A 238 -8.86 -4.92 19.80
C ALA A 238 -10.24 -4.23 19.65
N LEU A 239 -11.27 -4.97 19.23
CA LEU A 239 -12.61 -4.41 19.02
C LEU A 239 -13.22 -3.81 20.29
N PRO A 240 -13.25 -4.49 21.46
CA PRO A 240 -13.75 -3.89 22.71
C PRO A 240 -12.94 -2.66 23.15
N LEU A 241 -11.60 -2.68 22.96
CA LEU A 241 -10.73 -1.53 23.25
C LEU A 241 -11.17 -0.31 22.44
N LEU A 242 -11.32 -0.46 21.13
CA LEU A 242 -11.74 0.65 20.24
C LEU A 242 -13.16 1.11 20.54
N GLN A 243 -14.10 0.18 20.78
CA GLN A 243 -15.47 0.51 21.11
C GLN A 243 -15.59 1.34 22.41
N LYS A 244 -14.80 0.97 23.42
CA LYS A 244 -14.70 1.74 24.67
C LYS A 244 -14.12 3.13 24.42
N SER A 245 -13.10 3.21 23.56
CA SER A 245 -12.44 4.48 23.23
C SER A 245 -13.35 5.41 22.42
N ILE A 246 -14.12 4.88 21.45
CA ILE A 246 -15.11 5.63 20.68
C ILE A 246 -16.20 6.21 21.59
N LYS A 247 -16.63 5.47 22.62
CA LYS A 247 -17.60 6.00 23.61
C LYS A 247 -17.03 7.19 24.40
N LYS A 248 -15.72 7.20 24.65
CA LYS A 248 -15.04 8.27 25.40
C LYS A 248 -14.69 9.47 24.48
N TYR A 249 -14.35 9.20 23.22
CA TYR A 249 -13.96 10.18 22.21
C TYR A 249 -14.79 10.02 20.93
N PRO A 250 -16.10 10.36 20.98
CA PRO A 250 -17.03 10.04 19.88
C PRO A 250 -16.73 10.79 18.57
N ASP A 251 -16.05 11.93 18.65
CA ASP A 251 -15.73 12.79 17.51
C ASP A 251 -14.36 12.46 16.87
N ASP A 252 -13.59 11.52 17.44
CA ASP A 252 -12.32 11.12 16.81
C ASP A 252 -12.54 10.16 15.64
N LYS A 253 -12.40 10.71 14.43
CA LYS A 253 -12.55 9.97 13.17
C LYS A 253 -11.64 8.74 13.10
N ARG A 254 -10.40 8.84 13.60
CA ARG A 254 -9.40 7.78 13.48
C ARG A 254 -9.79 6.53 14.26
N LEU A 255 -10.36 6.69 15.47
CA LEU A 255 -10.84 5.56 16.28
C LEU A 255 -11.95 4.81 15.56
N ARG A 256 -12.98 5.53 15.10
CA ARG A 256 -14.13 4.92 14.42
C ARG A 256 -13.73 4.28 13.09
N LEU A 257 -12.85 4.93 12.32
CA LEU A 257 -12.34 4.39 11.07
C LEU A 257 -11.51 3.13 11.29
N THR A 258 -10.65 3.13 12.33
CA THR A 258 -9.85 1.93 12.68
C THR A 258 -10.76 0.79 13.12
N TYR A 259 -11.78 1.07 13.93
CA TYR A 259 -12.76 0.08 14.36
C TYR A 259 -13.53 -0.51 13.17
N ALA A 260 -14.03 0.34 12.27
CA ALA A 260 -14.75 -0.08 11.08
C ALA A 260 -13.88 -0.97 10.16
N ARG A 261 -12.61 -0.62 9.95
CA ARG A 261 -11.67 -1.43 9.16
C ARG A 261 -11.40 -2.79 9.80
N MET A 262 -11.23 -2.84 11.11
CA MET A 262 -11.04 -4.12 11.83
C MET A 262 -12.29 -5.01 11.78
N LEU A 263 -13.48 -4.44 11.74
CA LEU A 263 -14.71 -5.21 11.52
C LEU A 263 -14.73 -5.84 10.12
N VAL A 264 -14.29 -5.12 9.09
CA VAL A 264 -14.13 -5.67 7.72
C VAL A 264 -13.14 -6.83 7.71
N GLU A 265 -11.96 -6.67 8.33
CA GLU A 265 -10.93 -7.72 8.41
C GLU A 265 -11.40 -8.98 9.16
N GLN A 266 -12.39 -8.84 10.05
CA GLN A 266 -13.01 -9.95 10.78
C GLN A 266 -14.30 -10.47 10.10
N ASP A 267 -14.55 -10.11 8.86
CA ASP A 267 -15.74 -10.51 8.08
C ASP A 267 -17.09 -10.08 8.73
N ARG A 268 -17.06 -9.04 9.57
CA ARG A 268 -18.24 -8.48 10.24
C ARG A 268 -18.83 -7.32 9.42
N MET A 269 -19.24 -7.63 8.19
CA MET A 269 -19.62 -6.62 7.20
C MET A 269 -20.83 -5.75 7.62
N ASP A 270 -21.84 -6.33 8.27
CA ASP A 270 -23.02 -5.58 8.73
C ASP A 270 -22.65 -4.56 9.81
N ASP A 271 -21.79 -4.92 10.75
CA ASP A 271 -21.31 -4.01 11.78
C ASP A 271 -20.42 -2.91 11.18
N ALA A 272 -19.53 -3.28 10.24
CA ALA A 272 -18.69 -2.33 9.53
C ALA A 272 -19.53 -1.29 8.75
N LYS A 273 -20.60 -1.74 8.09
CA LYS A 273 -21.54 -0.88 7.37
C LYS A 273 -22.15 0.18 8.29
N VAL A 274 -22.55 -0.19 9.51
CA VAL A 274 -23.09 0.76 10.50
C VAL A 274 -22.07 1.84 10.85
N GLU A 275 -20.83 1.46 11.10
CA GLU A 275 -19.77 2.39 11.47
C GLU A 275 -19.34 3.29 10.31
N PHE A 276 -19.20 2.76 9.09
CA PHE A 276 -18.92 3.58 7.90
C PHE A 276 -20.08 4.51 7.57
N SER A 277 -21.34 4.08 7.74
CA SER A 277 -22.52 4.95 7.57
C SER A 277 -22.49 6.12 8.56
N SER A 278 -22.11 5.85 9.81
CA SER A 278 -21.94 6.89 10.82
C SER A 278 -20.83 7.89 10.45
N LEU A 279 -19.70 7.39 9.92
CA LEU A 279 -18.60 8.23 9.43
C LEU A 279 -19.03 9.12 8.26
N VAL A 280 -19.72 8.57 7.27
CA VAL A 280 -20.22 9.34 6.12
C VAL A 280 -21.24 10.41 6.56
N GLN A 281 -22.10 10.12 7.53
CA GLN A 281 -23.02 11.13 8.09
C GLN A 281 -22.28 12.25 8.82
N GLN A 282 -21.21 11.94 9.54
CA GLN A 282 -20.42 12.90 10.29
C GLN A 282 -19.48 13.72 9.38
N TYR A 283 -19.00 13.12 8.30
CA TYR A 283 -18.08 13.73 7.32
C TYR A 283 -18.64 13.61 5.89
N PRO A 284 -19.72 14.33 5.56
CA PRO A 284 -20.45 14.17 4.30
C PRO A 284 -19.68 14.58 3.04
N GLU A 285 -18.62 15.37 3.21
CA GLU A 285 -17.74 15.80 2.10
C GLU A 285 -16.52 14.87 1.90
N ASP A 286 -16.43 13.78 2.66
CA ASP A 286 -15.33 12.83 2.56
C ASP A 286 -15.72 11.68 1.62
N ASP A 287 -15.30 11.80 0.36
CA ASP A 287 -15.63 10.83 -0.68
C ASP A 287 -14.89 9.51 -0.52
N GLU A 288 -13.71 9.50 0.15
CA GLU A 288 -13.00 8.26 0.50
C GLU A 288 -13.81 7.39 1.48
N LEU A 289 -14.46 8.02 2.47
CA LEU A 289 -15.34 7.30 3.38
C LEU A 289 -16.58 6.77 2.67
N ARG A 290 -17.13 7.57 1.76
CA ARG A 290 -18.29 7.18 0.93
C ARG A 290 -17.95 6.00 0.04
N TYR A 291 -16.80 6.04 -0.60
CA TYR A 291 -16.32 4.93 -1.43
C TYR A 291 -16.06 3.68 -0.59
N SER A 292 -15.41 3.83 0.57
CA SER A 292 -15.22 2.71 1.51
C SER A 292 -16.55 2.09 1.95
N LEU A 293 -17.58 2.91 2.24
CA LEU A 293 -18.92 2.42 2.57
C LEU A 293 -19.56 1.66 1.39
N ALA A 294 -19.42 2.18 0.18
CA ALA A 294 -19.92 1.50 -1.01
C ALA A 294 -19.30 0.11 -1.16
N LEU A 295 -17.97 -0.02 -0.95
CA LEU A 295 -17.27 -1.31 -1.01
C LEU A 295 -17.75 -2.26 0.10
N VAL A 296 -17.93 -1.77 1.33
CA VAL A 296 -18.49 -2.59 2.43
C VAL A 296 -19.91 -3.07 2.12
N CYS A 297 -20.74 -2.21 1.52
CA CYS A 297 -22.07 -2.60 1.08
C CYS A 297 -22.02 -3.67 -0.03
N LEU A 298 -21.03 -3.61 -0.93
CA LEU A 298 -20.82 -4.64 -1.96
C LEU A 298 -20.49 -6.00 -1.33
N GLU A 299 -19.53 -6.04 -0.41
CA GLU A 299 -19.13 -7.27 0.27
C GLU A 299 -20.28 -7.83 1.15
N ALA A 300 -21.07 -6.94 1.76
CA ALA A 300 -22.30 -7.32 2.50
C ALA A 300 -23.46 -7.71 1.57
N LYS A 301 -23.28 -7.67 0.25
CA LYS A 301 -24.33 -7.90 -0.77
C LYS A 301 -25.54 -6.97 -0.64
N ALA A 302 -25.34 -5.81 -0.05
CA ALA A 302 -26.34 -4.75 0.06
C ALA A 302 -26.36 -3.91 -1.24
N TRP A 303 -26.71 -4.55 -2.35
CA TRP A 303 -26.54 -4.02 -3.72
C TRP A 303 -27.20 -2.66 -3.96
N ASP A 304 -28.40 -2.41 -3.38
CA ASP A 304 -29.10 -1.15 -3.59
C ASP A 304 -28.45 0.01 -2.85
N GLU A 305 -27.96 -0.24 -1.64
CA GLU A 305 -27.20 0.74 -0.85
C GLU A 305 -25.87 1.05 -1.54
N ALA A 306 -25.13 0.01 -1.95
CA ALA A 306 -23.86 0.17 -2.69
C ALA A 306 -24.06 1.01 -3.95
N LYS A 307 -25.09 0.69 -4.75
CA LYS A 307 -25.44 1.42 -5.96
C LYS A 307 -25.68 2.90 -5.67
N GLY A 308 -26.45 3.23 -4.62
CA GLY A 308 -26.74 4.61 -4.28
C GLY A 308 -25.48 5.43 -3.95
N TYR A 309 -24.54 4.85 -3.19
CA TYR A 309 -23.28 5.53 -2.88
C TYR A 309 -22.37 5.68 -4.09
N LEU A 310 -22.32 4.69 -4.99
CA LEU A 310 -21.52 4.75 -6.22
C LEU A 310 -22.09 5.80 -7.20
N GLU A 311 -23.41 5.89 -7.37
CA GLU A 311 -24.05 6.91 -8.20
C GLU A 311 -23.86 8.33 -7.62
N ASP A 312 -23.85 8.48 -6.29
CA ASP A 312 -23.53 9.75 -5.64
C ASP A 312 -22.06 10.16 -5.90
N LEU A 313 -21.12 9.21 -5.85
CA LEU A 313 -19.71 9.46 -6.18
C LEU A 313 -19.52 9.91 -7.63
N ILE A 314 -20.22 9.31 -8.59
CA ILE A 314 -20.21 9.76 -9.99
C ILE A 314 -20.73 11.20 -10.10
N THR A 315 -21.84 11.52 -9.41
CA THR A 315 -22.41 12.87 -9.40
C THR A 315 -21.45 13.91 -8.82
N ARG A 316 -20.59 13.49 -7.88
CA ARG A 316 -19.55 14.32 -7.25
C ARG A 316 -18.25 14.38 -8.06
N GLU A 317 -18.19 13.71 -9.20
CA GLU A 317 -16.97 13.58 -10.03
C GLU A 317 -15.78 12.97 -9.25
N SER A 318 -16.07 12.09 -8.28
CA SER A 318 -15.09 11.42 -7.42
C SER A 318 -15.15 9.91 -7.63
N HIS A 319 -14.00 9.23 -7.72
CA HIS A 319 -13.92 7.77 -7.94
C HIS A 319 -14.75 7.25 -9.13
N VAL A 320 -14.90 8.06 -10.19
CA VAL A 320 -15.85 7.81 -11.29
C VAL A 320 -15.60 6.46 -11.94
N ASP A 321 -14.38 6.15 -12.34
CA ASP A 321 -14.03 4.88 -12.99
C ASP A 321 -14.28 3.68 -12.07
N SER A 322 -13.85 3.78 -10.80
CA SER A 322 -14.06 2.74 -9.79
C SER A 322 -15.55 2.54 -9.47
N ALA A 323 -16.33 3.63 -9.50
CA ALA A 323 -17.78 3.55 -9.30
C ALA A 323 -18.45 2.82 -10.47
N HIS A 324 -18.13 3.15 -11.71
CA HIS A 324 -18.65 2.45 -12.89
C HIS A 324 -18.20 0.98 -12.91
N LEU A 325 -16.94 0.67 -12.58
CA LEU A 325 -16.48 -0.71 -12.46
C LEU A 325 -17.33 -1.51 -11.46
N ASN A 326 -17.60 -0.95 -10.29
CA ASN A 326 -18.38 -1.64 -9.26
C ASN A 326 -19.89 -1.68 -9.56
N LEU A 327 -20.45 -0.67 -10.24
CA LEU A 327 -21.82 -0.73 -10.74
C LEU A 327 -21.99 -1.85 -11.79
N GLY A 328 -20.99 -2.03 -12.67
CA GLY A 328 -20.94 -3.16 -13.60
C GLY A 328 -20.94 -4.50 -12.86
N ARG A 329 -20.15 -4.66 -11.79
CA ARG A 329 -20.17 -5.86 -10.94
C ARG A 329 -21.54 -6.10 -10.30
N ILE A 330 -22.21 -5.06 -9.79
CA ILE A 330 -23.57 -5.16 -9.25
C ILE A 330 -24.54 -5.66 -10.32
N ALA A 331 -24.44 -5.14 -11.54
CA ALA A 331 -25.31 -5.58 -12.65
C ALA A 331 -25.07 -7.06 -12.99
N GLU A 332 -23.83 -7.54 -12.99
CA GLU A 332 -23.52 -8.96 -13.20
C GLU A 332 -24.13 -9.85 -12.09
N GLU A 333 -23.96 -9.47 -10.82
CA GLU A 333 -24.55 -10.21 -9.68
C GLU A 333 -26.09 -10.26 -9.73
N ARG A 334 -26.70 -9.28 -10.39
CA ARG A 334 -28.15 -9.24 -10.67
C ARG A 334 -28.56 -9.93 -11.96
N ASN A 335 -27.63 -10.59 -12.63
CA ASN A 335 -27.85 -11.23 -13.95
C ASN A 335 -28.35 -10.24 -15.02
N ASP A 336 -27.85 -9.00 -14.99
CA ASP A 336 -28.07 -7.97 -16.01
C ASP A 336 -26.78 -7.71 -16.82
N PRO A 337 -26.46 -8.57 -17.79
CA PRO A 337 -25.25 -8.40 -18.60
C PRO A 337 -25.29 -7.15 -19.49
N GLN A 338 -26.46 -6.62 -19.82
CA GLN A 338 -26.56 -5.39 -20.61
C GLN A 338 -26.26 -4.17 -19.76
N GLY A 339 -26.79 -4.11 -18.54
CA GLY A 339 -26.44 -3.08 -17.56
C GLY A 339 -24.94 -3.10 -17.24
N ALA A 340 -24.38 -4.29 -17.03
CA ALA A 340 -22.94 -4.44 -16.77
C ALA A 340 -22.08 -3.89 -17.93
N LEU A 341 -22.40 -4.21 -19.18
CA LEU A 341 -21.68 -3.71 -20.35
C LEU A 341 -21.77 -2.18 -20.49
N LEU A 342 -22.90 -1.57 -20.12
CA LEU A 342 -23.07 -0.12 -20.15
C LEU A 342 -22.17 0.57 -19.11
N GLU A 343 -22.12 0.03 -17.90
CA GLU A 343 -21.31 0.58 -16.83
C GLU A 343 -19.81 0.40 -17.12
N TYR A 344 -19.36 -0.79 -17.49
CA TYR A 344 -17.95 -1.02 -17.83
C TYR A 344 -17.45 -0.18 -19.01
N ALA A 345 -18.35 0.20 -19.91
CA ALA A 345 -18.00 1.07 -21.05
C ALA A 345 -17.74 2.53 -20.65
N GLN A 346 -18.10 2.94 -19.44
CA GLN A 346 -17.82 4.28 -18.90
C GLN A 346 -16.44 4.38 -18.23
N VAL A 347 -15.77 3.24 -18.00
CA VAL A 347 -14.46 3.20 -17.33
C VAL A 347 -13.37 3.68 -18.29
N GLY A 348 -12.79 4.82 -17.99
CA GLY A 348 -11.69 5.42 -18.77
C GLY A 348 -10.31 4.82 -18.45
N PRO A 349 -9.26 5.28 -19.17
CA PRO A 349 -7.88 4.84 -18.96
C PRO A 349 -7.42 5.10 -17.52
N GLY A 350 -6.91 4.06 -16.85
CA GLY A 350 -6.47 4.08 -15.45
C GLY A 350 -6.37 2.68 -14.88
N ASN A 351 -6.38 2.59 -13.55
CA ASN A 351 -6.23 1.32 -12.85
C ASN A 351 -7.40 0.34 -13.10
N ASP A 352 -8.60 0.87 -13.28
CA ASP A 352 -9.83 0.11 -13.43
C ASP A 352 -10.13 -0.24 -14.90
N TYR A 353 -9.38 0.35 -15.86
CA TYR A 353 -9.63 0.20 -17.28
C TYR A 353 -9.50 -1.25 -17.78
N LEU A 354 -8.33 -1.87 -17.56
CA LEU A 354 -8.12 -3.25 -18.03
C LEU A 354 -9.05 -4.27 -17.35
N PRO A 355 -9.32 -4.18 -16.04
CA PRO A 355 -10.38 -4.97 -15.41
C PRO A 355 -11.75 -4.83 -16.10
N ALA A 356 -12.17 -3.61 -16.43
CA ALA A 356 -13.43 -3.36 -17.11
C ALA A 356 -13.44 -3.96 -18.53
N GLN A 357 -12.36 -3.81 -19.31
CA GLN A 357 -12.23 -4.41 -20.64
C GLN A 357 -12.27 -5.94 -20.60
N LEU A 358 -11.62 -6.56 -19.61
CA LEU A 358 -11.67 -8.01 -19.40
C LEU A 358 -13.11 -8.48 -19.13
N ARG A 359 -13.83 -7.81 -18.23
CA ARG A 359 -15.23 -8.18 -17.91
C ARG A 359 -16.16 -8.01 -19.10
N GLN A 360 -16.00 -6.91 -19.87
CA GLN A 360 -16.77 -6.71 -21.11
C GLN A 360 -16.54 -7.83 -22.13
N ALA A 361 -15.27 -8.18 -22.36
CA ALA A 361 -14.91 -9.25 -23.28
C ALA A 361 -15.49 -10.60 -22.82
N ASP A 362 -15.39 -10.91 -21.53
CA ASP A 362 -15.90 -12.15 -20.95
C ASP A 362 -17.43 -12.26 -21.07
N ILE A 363 -18.16 -11.19 -20.73
CA ILE A 363 -19.62 -11.13 -20.88
C ILE A 363 -20.04 -11.33 -22.34
N LEU A 364 -19.40 -10.65 -23.27
CA LEU A 364 -19.75 -10.76 -24.70
C LEU A 364 -19.44 -12.15 -25.25
N MET A 365 -18.25 -12.70 -24.93
CA MET A 365 -17.84 -14.00 -25.47
C MET A 365 -18.63 -15.16 -24.87
N SER A 366 -18.91 -15.13 -23.56
CA SER A 366 -19.75 -16.15 -22.90
C SER A 366 -21.19 -16.16 -23.41
N ASN A 367 -21.70 -15.00 -23.88
CA ASN A 367 -22.99 -14.87 -24.52
C ASN A 367 -22.97 -15.13 -26.05
N GLY A 368 -21.87 -15.68 -26.58
CA GLY A 368 -21.73 -16.03 -28.01
C GLY A 368 -21.47 -14.85 -28.95
N LYS A 369 -21.29 -13.63 -28.42
CA LYS A 369 -21.03 -12.39 -29.18
C LYS A 369 -19.54 -12.14 -29.41
N THR A 370 -18.80 -13.19 -29.76
CA THR A 370 -17.33 -13.12 -29.92
C THR A 370 -16.90 -12.04 -30.94
N ALA A 371 -17.61 -11.91 -32.07
CA ALA A 371 -17.25 -10.91 -33.08
C ALA A 371 -17.39 -9.47 -32.56
N GLU A 372 -18.40 -9.21 -31.72
CA GLU A 372 -18.63 -7.91 -31.09
C GLU A 372 -17.48 -7.60 -30.09
N ALA A 373 -17.10 -8.57 -29.25
CA ALA A 373 -15.99 -8.44 -28.32
C ALA A 373 -14.65 -8.13 -29.03
N GLN A 374 -14.37 -8.88 -30.11
CA GLN A 374 -13.15 -8.68 -30.91
C GLN A 374 -13.12 -7.31 -31.61
N SER A 375 -14.25 -6.86 -32.16
CA SER A 375 -14.35 -5.52 -32.76
C SER A 375 -14.12 -4.43 -31.74
N ARG A 376 -14.71 -4.57 -30.56
CA ARG A 376 -14.58 -3.61 -29.48
C ARG A 376 -13.12 -3.49 -28.99
N LEU A 377 -12.50 -4.63 -28.67
CA LEU A 377 -11.08 -4.65 -28.28
C LEU A 377 -10.15 -4.13 -29.38
N ALA A 378 -10.51 -4.31 -30.66
CA ALA A 378 -9.75 -3.74 -31.77
C ALA A 378 -9.83 -2.20 -31.79
N THR A 379 -11.03 -1.65 -31.59
CA THR A 379 -11.22 -0.19 -31.45
C THR A 379 -10.46 0.36 -30.25
N GLU A 380 -10.57 -0.29 -29.08
CA GLU A 380 -9.84 0.14 -27.88
C GLU A 380 -8.31 0.15 -28.09
N ARG A 381 -7.76 -0.81 -28.84
CA ARG A 381 -6.31 -0.80 -29.18
C ARG A 381 -5.89 0.37 -30.07
N GLU A 382 -6.79 0.88 -30.90
CA GLU A 382 -6.54 2.06 -31.74
C GLU A 382 -6.65 3.36 -30.95
N GLU A 383 -7.63 3.44 -30.03
CA GLU A 383 -7.90 4.60 -29.20
C GLU A 383 -6.92 4.70 -28.00
N GLN A 384 -6.48 3.55 -27.46
CA GLN A 384 -5.60 3.43 -26.30
C GLN A 384 -4.35 2.60 -26.61
N PRO A 385 -3.42 3.10 -27.43
CA PRO A 385 -2.25 2.35 -27.89
C PRO A 385 -1.31 1.92 -26.77
N ASP A 386 -1.27 2.63 -25.65
CA ASP A 386 -0.46 2.27 -24.48
C ASP A 386 -0.94 0.97 -23.82
N TYR A 387 -2.20 0.61 -23.97
CA TYR A 387 -2.78 -0.64 -23.46
C TYR A 387 -2.88 -1.74 -24.53
N ALA A 388 -2.38 -1.52 -25.75
CA ALA A 388 -2.62 -2.42 -26.89
C ALA A 388 -2.15 -3.86 -26.61
N ILE A 389 -0.99 -4.05 -25.97
CA ILE A 389 -0.46 -5.37 -25.64
C ILE A 389 -1.39 -6.08 -24.64
N GLN A 390 -1.77 -5.41 -23.56
CA GLN A 390 -2.66 -5.95 -22.54
C GLN A 390 -4.04 -6.31 -23.12
N LEU A 391 -4.57 -5.48 -24.02
CA LEU A 391 -5.84 -5.75 -24.72
C LEU A 391 -5.74 -6.97 -25.67
N TYR A 392 -4.58 -7.21 -26.30
CA TYR A 392 -4.34 -8.47 -27.04
C TYR A 392 -4.30 -9.68 -26.11
N LEU A 393 -3.67 -9.55 -24.94
CA LEU A 393 -3.62 -10.62 -23.93
C LEU A 393 -5.02 -10.93 -23.40
N ILE A 394 -5.82 -9.92 -23.05
CA ILE A 394 -7.22 -10.07 -22.64
C ILE A 394 -8.03 -10.80 -23.72
N GLU A 395 -7.91 -10.38 -24.99
CA GLU A 395 -8.62 -11.03 -26.09
C GLU A 395 -8.25 -12.52 -26.23
N ALA A 396 -6.96 -12.82 -26.19
CA ALA A 396 -6.47 -14.18 -26.30
C ALA A 396 -6.89 -15.06 -25.14
N GLU A 397 -6.79 -14.56 -23.92
CA GLU A 397 -7.18 -15.26 -22.70
C GLU A 397 -8.67 -15.56 -22.69
N THR A 398 -9.51 -14.56 -22.93
CA THR A 398 -10.97 -14.71 -22.94
C THR A 398 -11.43 -15.66 -24.05
N LEU A 399 -10.82 -15.59 -25.23
CA LEU A 399 -11.08 -16.57 -26.30
C LEU A 399 -10.70 -17.99 -25.89
N SER A 400 -9.55 -18.16 -25.21
CA SER A 400 -9.08 -19.46 -24.74
C SER A 400 -10.03 -20.03 -23.66
N ALA A 401 -10.46 -19.21 -22.70
CA ALA A 401 -11.43 -19.57 -21.67
C ALA A 401 -12.77 -20.02 -22.26
N ASN A 402 -13.21 -19.36 -23.35
CA ASN A 402 -14.42 -19.70 -24.09
C ASN A 402 -14.22 -20.80 -25.13
N LYS A 403 -13.19 -21.63 -25.01
CA LYS A 403 -12.87 -22.80 -25.88
C LYS A 403 -12.66 -22.43 -27.37
N GLN A 404 -12.27 -21.19 -27.65
CA GLN A 404 -12.00 -20.69 -29.00
C GLN A 404 -10.48 -20.58 -29.26
N GLY A 405 -9.71 -21.60 -28.88
CA GLY A 405 -8.26 -21.62 -28.92
C GLY A 405 -7.63 -21.29 -30.27
N ASP A 406 -8.29 -21.61 -31.40
CA ASP A 406 -7.81 -21.22 -32.74
C ASP A 406 -7.87 -19.72 -32.98
N LYS A 407 -8.91 -19.05 -32.47
CA LYS A 407 -9.00 -17.59 -32.54
C LYS A 407 -7.97 -16.92 -31.61
N ALA A 408 -7.82 -17.44 -30.39
CA ALA A 408 -6.78 -16.98 -29.46
C ALA A 408 -5.38 -17.05 -30.09
N TRP A 409 -5.07 -18.17 -30.75
CA TRP A 409 -3.85 -18.36 -31.50
C TRP A 409 -3.64 -17.28 -32.58
N ASN A 410 -4.66 -17.04 -33.42
CA ASN A 410 -4.58 -16.04 -34.49
C ASN A 410 -4.38 -14.62 -33.95
N VAL A 411 -5.04 -14.29 -32.84
CA VAL A 411 -4.87 -13.00 -32.13
C VAL A 411 -3.43 -12.82 -31.67
N LEU A 412 -2.85 -13.81 -30.97
CA LEU A 412 -1.46 -13.77 -30.51
C LEU A 412 -0.47 -13.72 -31.68
N HIS A 413 -0.76 -14.42 -32.77
CA HIS A 413 0.08 -14.35 -33.95
C HIS A 413 0.07 -12.94 -34.57
N LYS A 414 -1.11 -12.30 -34.68
CA LYS A 414 -1.25 -10.92 -35.14
C LYS A 414 -0.52 -9.93 -34.21
N ALA A 415 -0.70 -10.09 -32.89
CA ALA A 415 -0.06 -9.25 -31.90
C ALA A 415 1.49 -9.31 -32.01
N LEU A 416 2.05 -10.51 -32.17
CA LEU A 416 3.49 -10.71 -32.31
C LEU A 416 4.06 -10.28 -33.69
N GLN A 417 3.22 -10.02 -34.69
CA GLN A 417 3.66 -9.30 -35.91
C GLN A 417 3.90 -7.81 -35.64
N GLN A 418 3.12 -7.21 -34.73
CA GLN A 418 3.24 -5.80 -34.36
C GLN A 418 4.26 -5.60 -33.22
N TYR A 419 4.30 -6.53 -32.27
CA TYR A 419 5.15 -6.50 -31.07
C TYR A 419 5.98 -7.78 -30.96
N PRO A 420 6.95 -8.02 -31.90
CA PRO A 420 7.65 -9.29 -32.02
C PRO A 420 8.55 -9.60 -30.81
N ASP A 421 8.84 -8.58 -30.00
CA ASP A 421 9.79 -8.66 -28.90
C ASP A 421 9.12 -8.68 -27.51
N ASP A 422 7.78 -8.61 -27.46
CA ASP A 422 7.08 -8.61 -26.17
C ASP A 422 7.08 -10.01 -25.54
N LEU A 423 7.62 -10.08 -24.33
CA LEU A 423 7.82 -11.33 -23.60
C LEU A 423 6.50 -11.95 -23.12
N ASN A 424 5.50 -11.14 -22.78
CA ASN A 424 4.21 -11.63 -22.32
C ASN A 424 3.41 -12.26 -23.46
N LEU A 425 3.42 -11.63 -24.63
CA LEU A 425 2.78 -12.19 -25.83
C LEU A 425 3.47 -13.50 -26.26
N LEU A 426 4.80 -13.56 -26.23
CA LEU A 426 5.55 -14.79 -26.51
C LEU A 426 5.21 -15.89 -25.51
N TYR A 427 5.19 -15.58 -24.21
CA TYR A 427 4.83 -16.54 -23.17
C TYR A 427 3.40 -17.06 -23.33
N THR A 428 2.43 -16.15 -23.53
CA THR A 428 1.02 -16.52 -23.72
C THR A 428 0.86 -17.40 -24.97
N ARG A 429 1.58 -17.09 -26.06
CA ARG A 429 1.54 -17.96 -27.26
C ARG A 429 2.19 -19.32 -27.01
N ALA A 430 3.27 -19.38 -26.25
CA ALA A 430 3.90 -20.64 -25.86
C ALA A 430 2.92 -21.53 -25.06
N MET A 431 2.18 -20.96 -24.11
CA MET A 431 1.17 -21.71 -23.34
C MET A 431 -0.03 -22.14 -24.22
N GLN A 432 -0.41 -21.33 -25.19
CA GLN A 432 -1.42 -21.75 -26.18
C GLN A 432 -0.90 -22.86 -27.11
N ALA A 433 0.37 -22.82 -27.51
CA ALA A 433 1.01 -23.86 -28.31
C ALA A 433 1.05 -25.21 -27.55
N GLU A 434 1.35 -25.18 -26.26
CA GLU A 434 1.31 -26.35 -25.38
C GLU A 434 -0.08 -26.99 -25.35
N LYS A 435 -1.13 -26.19 -25.11
CA LYS A 435 -2.55 -26.65 -25.12
C LYS A 435 -2.94 -27.27 -26.46
N ARG A 436 -2.34 -26.82 -27.56
CA ARG A 436 -2.53 -27.33 -28.91
C ARG A 436 -1.63 -28.53 -29.24
N ASN A 437 -0.80 -28.96 -28.30
CA ASN A 437 0.24 -29.99 -28.46
C ASN A 437 1.30 -29.63 -29.53
N ASP A 438 1.51 -28.32 -29.78
CA ASP A 438 2.59 -27.82 -30.65
C ASP A 438 3.83 -27.46 -29.80
N LEU A 439 4.50 -28.52 -29.36
CA LEU A 439 5.67 -28.38 -28.48
C LEU A 439 6.84 -27.67 -29.20
N ALA A 440 6.90 -27.74 -30.54
CA ALA A 440 7.96 -27.06 -31.28
C ALA A 440 7.84 -25.53 -31.25
N GLN A 441 6.61 -25.04 -31.42
CA GLN A 441 6.36 -23.61 -31.32
C GLN A 441 6.49 -23.10 -29.88
N MET A 442 6.01 -23.86 -28.90
CA MET A 442 6.15 -23.55 -27.49
C MET A 442 7.63 -23.41 -27.11
N GLU A 443 8.47 -24.40 -27.43
CA GLU A 443 9.91 -24.36 -27.17
C GLU A 443 10.56 -23.17 -27.87
N LYS A 444 10.18 -22.88 -29.12
CA LYS A 444 10.72 -21.74 -29.88
C LYS A 444 10.47 -20.41 -29.18
N ASP A 445 9.25 -20.19 -28.69
CA ASP A 445 8.89 -18.94 -28.03
C ASP A 445 9.55 -18.80 -26.67
N LEU A 446 9.56 -19.86 -25.85
CA LEU A 446 10.22 -19.84 -24.54
C LEU A 446 11.75 -19.65 -24.67
N ARG A 447 12.40 -20.28 -25.67
CA ARG A 447 13.82 -20.03 -25.92
C ARG A 447 14.09 -18.60 -26.38
N LEU A 448 13.17 -17.99 -27.09
CA LEU A 448 13.30 -16.60 -27.50
C LEU A 448 13.20 -15.68 -26.28
N ILE A 449 12.32 -15.98 -25.34
CA ILE A 449 12.24 -15.25 -24.05
C ILE A 449 13.56 -15.39 -23.29
N ILE A 450 14.03 -16.62 -23.07
CA ILE A 450 15.27 -16.91 -22.32
C ILE A 450 16.50 -16.24 -22.99
N LYS A 451 16.52 -16.18 -24.32
CA LYS A 451 17.59 -15.48 -25.03
C LYS A 451 17.65 -13.99 -24.77
N ARG A 452 16.47 -13.34 -24.55
CA ARG A 452 16.34 -11.89 -24.31
C ARG A 452 16.48 -11.54 -22.84
N ASP A 453 15.91 -12.38 -22.02
CA ASP A 453 15.90 -12.28 -20.57
C ASP A 453 16.36 -13.64 -19.97
N PRO A 454 17.68 -13.84 -19.84
CA PRO A 454 18.24 -15.09 -19.33
C PRO A 454 17.80 -15.43 -17.90
N ASP A 455 17.41 -14.43 -17.13
CA ASP A 455 16.95 -14.57 -15.74
C ASP A 455 15.42 -14.66 -15.63
N ASN A 456 14.72 -14.91 -16.73
CA ASN A 456 13.29 -15.13 -16.72
C ASN A 456 12.93 -16.50 -16.14
N ALA A 457 12.79 -16.55 -14.81
CA ALA A 457 12.53 -17.80 -14.08
C ALA A 457 11.27 -18.51 -14.59
N MET A 458 10.23 -17.76 -14.99
CA MET A 458 8.97 -18.31 -15.48
C MET A 458 9.17 -19.06 -16.81
N ALA A 459 9.89 -18.47 -17.76
CA ALA A 459 10.16 -19.10 -19.05
C ALA A 459 11.11 -20.31 -18.91
N LEU A 460 12.15 -20.21 -18.05
CA LEU A 460 13.06 -21.30 -17.72
C LEU A 460 12.30 -22.48 -17.12
N ASN A 461 11.43 -22.21 -16.14
CA ASN A 461 10.63 -23.24 -15.49
C ASN A 461 9.63 -23.88 -16.45
N ALA A 462 8.88 -23.09 -17.22
CA ALA A 462 7.90 -23.61 -18.18
C ALA A 462 8.54 -24.51 -19.24
N LEU A 463 9.68 -24.09 -19.80
CA LEU A 463 10.41 -24.92 -20.76
C LEU A 463 10.94 -26.19 -20.10
N GLY A 464 11.58 -26.08 -18.95
CA GLY A 464 12.13 -27.20 -18.21
C GLY A 464 11.07 -28.22 -17.81
N TYR A 465 9.94 -27.76 -17.26
CA TYR A 465 8.82 -28.63 -16.91
C TYR A 465 8.31 -29.40 -18.13
N THR A 466 8.00 -28.70 -19.22
CA THR A 466 7.48 -29.36 -20.42
C THR A 466 8.47 -30.36 -21.04
N LEU A 467 9.76 -30.03 -21.05
CA LEU A 467 10.79 -30.97 -21.51
C LEU A 467 10.86 -32.20 -20.62
N SER A 468 10.68 -32.07 -19.31
CA SER A 468 10.71 -33.21 -18.37
C SER A 468 9.45 -34.05 -18.44
N ASP A 469 8.28 -33.43 -18.68
CA ASP A 469 7.01 -34.13 -18.74
C ASP A 469 6.74 -34.78 -20.09
N ARG A 470 6.97 -34.05 -21.18
CA ARG A 470 6.57 -34.42 -22.53
C ARG A 470 7.68 -35.00 -23.41
N THR A 471 8.93 -35.04 -22.91
CA THR A 471 10.08 -35.57 -23.66
C THR A 471 11.00 -36.43 -22.76
N THR A 472 12.11 -36.87 -23.31
CA THR A 472 13.18 -37.58 -22.56
C THR A 472 14.43 -36.71 -22.34
N ARG A 473 14.30 -35.39 -22.53
CA ARG A 473 15.44 -34.45 -22.43
C ARG A 473 15.65 -33.99 -20.98
N TYR A 474 15.72 -34.96 -20.05
CA TYR A 474 15.70 -34.70 -18.59
C TYR A 474 16.91 -33.88 -18.11
N ALA A 475 18.10 -34.10 -18.67
CA ALA A 475 19.30 -33.36 -18.25
C ALA A 475 19.19 -31.86 -18.60
N GLU A 476 18.69 -31.55 -19.79
CA GLU A 476 18.44 -30.17 -20.21
C GLU A 476 17.30 -29.54 -19.40
N ALA A 477 16.19 -30.27 -19.20
CA ALA A 477 15.08 -29.84 -18.37
C ALA A 477 15.55 -29.47 -16.97
N LYS A 478 16.36 -30.34 -16.35
CA LYS A 478 16.90 -30.11 -15.02
C LYS A 478 17.77 -28.85 -14.96
N ALA A 479 18.64 -28.63 -15.91
CA ALA A 479 19.51 -27.44 -15.97
C ALA A 479 18.69 -26.14 -16.02
N LEU A 480 17.61 -26.10 -16.83
CA LEU A 480 16.71 -24.95 -16.94
C LEU A 480 15.97 -24.70 -15.63
N ILE A 481 15.42 -25.75 -15.00
CA ILE A 481 14.68 -25.62 -13.74
C ILE A 481 15.62 -25.25 -12.58
N GLU A 482 16.86 -25.78 -12.55
CA GLU A 482 17.87 -25.40 -11.55
C GLU A 482 18.24 -23.92 -11.67
N GLN A 483 18.35 -23.39 -12.90
CA GLN A 483 18.55 -21.95 -13.11
C GLN A 483 17.35 -21.15 -12.59
N ALA A 484 16.11 -21.56 -12.90
CA ALA A 484 14.92 -20.93 -12.34
C ALA A 484 14.90 -20.98 -10.80
N HIS A 485 15.34 -22.10 -10.22
CA HIS A 485 15.43 -22.25 -8.76
C HIS A 485 16.50 -21.37 -8.12
N GLN A 486 17.60 -21.10 -8.80
CA GLN A 486 18.61 -20.14 -8.31
C GLN A 486 18.06 -18.71 -8.23
N ILE A 487 17.19 -18.34 -9.17
CA ILE A 487 16.54 -17.03 -9.22
C ILE A 487 15.45 -16.93 -8.14
N ASN A 488 14.56 -17.95 -8.08
CA ASN A 488 13.43 -18.00 -7.16
C ASN A 488 13.43 -19.32 -6.33
N PRO A 489 14.26 -19.43 -5.28
CA PRO A 489 14.44 -20.68 -4.54
C PRO A 489 13.20 -21.19 -3.78
N GLU A 490 12.27 -20.29 -3.53
CA GLU A 490 11.11 -20.56 -2.70
C GLU A 490 9.80 -20.63 -3.50
N ASP A 491 9.88 -20.47 -4.83
CA ASP A 491 8.71 -20.56 -5.71
C ASP A 491 8.17 -22.01 -5.75
N PRO A 492 6.90 -22.24 -5.37
CA PRO A 492 6.34 -23.58 -5.31
C PRO A 492 6.23 -24.26 -6.68
N ALA A 493 6.00 -23.51 -7.76
CA ALA A 493 5.93 -24.07 -9.11
C ALA A 493 7.33 -24.53 -9.60
N VAL A 494 8.36 -23.80 -9.23
CA VAL A 494 9.75 -24.19 -9.54
C VAL A 494 10.16 -25.40 -8.69
N LEU A 495 9.78 -25.44 -7.41
CA LEU A 495 10.01 -26.58 -6.53
C LEU A 495 9.31 -27.85 -7.03
N ASP A 496 8.06 -27.73 -7.49
CA ASP A 496 7.30 -28.84 -8.08
C ASP A 496 8.00 -29.36 -9.34
N SER A 497 8.34 -28.47 -10.27
CA SER A 497 9.03 -28.82 -11.51
C SER A 497 10.38 -29.50 -11.24
N LEU A 498 11.14 -29.00 -10.24
CA LEU A 498 12.42 -29.59 -9.85
C LEU A 498 12.22 -30.97 -9.21
N GLY A 499 11.19 -31.13 -8.42
CA GLY A 499 10.76 -32.44 -7.88
C GLY A 499 10.38 -33.41 -8.99
N TRP A 500 9.57 -32.93 -9.95
CA TRP A 500 9.11 -33.74 -11.07
C TRP A 500 10.26 -34.21 -11.96
N VAL A 501 11.19 -33.33 -12.36
CA VAL A 501 12.35 -33.76 -13.18
C VAL A 501 13.26 -34.73 -12.45
N ASN A 502 13.46 -34.58 -11.12
CA ASN A 502 14.20 -35.56 -10.32
C ASN A 502 13.50 -36.92 -10.30
N PHE A 503 12.17 -36.95 -10.19
CA PHE A 503 11.40 -38.17 -10.33
C PHE A 503 11.62 -38.85 -11.68
N ARG A 504 11.51 -38.09 -12.79
CA ARG A 504 11.73 -38.61 -14.14
C ARG A 504 13.15 -39.13 -14.36
N MET A 505 14.13 -38.65 -13.59
CA MET A 505 15.51 -39.13 -13.57
C MET A 505 15.74 -40.30 -12.60
N GLY A 506 14.76 -40.71 -11.84
CA GLY A 506 14.84 -41.80 -10.85
C GLY A 506 15.36 -41.40 -9.47
N ASN A 507 15.52 -40.10 -9.19
CA ASN A 507 15.98 -39.56 -7.92
C ASN A 507 14.80 -39.41 -6.94
N LEU A 508 14.21 -40.52 -6.48
CA LEU A 508 12.93 -40.53 -5.76
C LEU A 508 12.96 -39.75 -4.42
N ASP A 509 14.05 -39.87 -3.66
CA ASP A 509 14.16 -39.22 -2.34
C ASP A 509 14.22 -37.69 -2.45
N GLU A 510 14.99 -37.15 -3.41
CA GLU A 510 15.06 -35.70 -3.65
C GLU A 510 13.76 -35.19 -4.26
N ALA A 511 13.12 -35.95 -5.15
CA ALA A 511 11.82 -35.63 -5.71
C ALA A 511 10.76 -35.50 -4.60
N GLU A 512 10.69 -36.46 -3.70
CA GLU A 512 9.76 -36.44 -2.56
C GLU A 512 9.98 -35.23 -1.66
N LYS A 513 11.23 -34.91 -1.32
CA LYS A 513 11.59 -33.77 -0.47
C LYS A 513 11.13 -32.43 -1.08
N LEU A 514 11.43 -32.23 -2.37
CA LEU A 514 11.07 -31.00 -3.08
C LEU A 514 9.56 -30.84 -3.23
N LEU A 515 8.84 -31.90 -3.61
CA LEU A 515 7.39 -31.89 -3.77
C LEU A 515 6.64 -31.68 -2.45
N ARG A 516 7.16 -32.21 -1.34
CA ARG A 516 6.61 -31.88 -0.02
C ARG A 516 6.75 -30.42 0.30
N LYS A 517 7.93 -29.84 0.04
CA LYS A 517 8.17 -28.40 0.24
C LYS A 517 7.25 -27.55 -0.65
N ALA A 518 7.03 -27.95 -1.89
CA ALA A 518 6.12 -27.27 -2.81
C ALA A 518 4.67 -27.33 -2.28
N LEU A 519 4.21 -28.52 -1.86
CA LEU A 519 2.85 -28.73 -1.37
C LEU A 519 2.57 -27.99 -0.05
N ASP A 520 3.56 -27.90 0.84
CA ASP A 520 3.44 -27.15 2.10
C ASP A 520 3.30 -25.63 1.87
N ARG A 521 3.93 -25.12 0.80
CA ARG A 521 3.86 -23.68 0.45
C ARG A 521 2.61 -23.32 -0.34
N PHE A 522 2.24 -24.17 -1.26
CA PHE A 522 1.07 -23.97 -2.11
C PHE A 522 0.33 -25.31 -2.26
N PRO A 523 -0.71 -25.56 -1.46
CA PRO A 523 -1.53 -26.77 -1.55
C PRO A 523 -2.32 -26.79 -2.86
N ASP A 524 -1.73 -27.37 -3.91
CA ASP A 524 -2.33 -27.51 -5.24
C ASP A 524 -2.51 -28.98 -5.63
N GLN A 525 -3.52 -29.25 -6.49
CA GLN A 525 -3.85 -30.62 -6.92
C GLN A 525 -2.82 -31.23 -7.89
N GLU A 526 -2.13 -30.43 -8.69
CA GLU A 526 -1.07 -30.92 -9.57
C GLU A 526 0.14 -31.34 -8.75
N VAL A 527 0.55 -30.50 -7.79
CA VAL A 527 1.62 -30.83 -6.84
C VAL A 527 1.28 -32.07 -6.02
N ALA A 528 0.00 -32.18 -5.57
CA ALA A 528 -0.48 -33.37 -4.86
C ALA A 528 -0.49 -34.63 -5.73
N ALA A 529 -0.80 -34.49 -7.03
CA ALA A 529 -0.72 -35.59 -7.99
C ALA A 529 0.73 -36.05 -8.18
N HIS A 530 1.66 -35.13 -8.38
CA HIS A 530 3.10 -35.41 -8.54
C HIS A 530 3.67 -36.05 -7.28
N LEU A 531 3.42 -35.48 -6.09
CA LEU A 531 3.91 -36.05 -4.84
C LEU A 531 3.36 -37.46 -4.59
N GLY A 532 2.07 -37.67 -4.83
CA GLY A 532 1.44 -38.96 -4.69
C GLY A 532 2.02 -40.00 -5.66
N GLU A 533 2.35 -39.61 -6.90
CA GLU A 533 3.00 -40.49 -7.87
C GLU A 533 4.42 -40.87 -7.44
N VAL A 534 5.19 -39.93 -6.95
CA VAL A 534 6.54 -40.18 -6.41
C VAL A 534 6.46 -41.13 -5.20
N LEU A 535 5.55 -40.90 -4.27
CA LEU A 535 5.32 -41.76 -3.12
C LEU A 535 4.91 -43.16 -3.54
N TRP A 536 4.03 -43.27 -4.53
CA TRP A 536 3.60 -44.57 -5.09
C TRP A 536 4.78 -45.33 -5.66
N ALA A 537 5.63 -44.66 -6.46
CA ALA A 537 6.84 -45.25 -7.03
C ALA A 537 7.88 -45.63 -5.97
N ASN A 538 7.95 -44.87 -4.85
CA ASN A 538 8.82 -45.14 -3.70
C ASN A 538 8.27 -46.18 -2.73
N GLY A 539 7.18 -46.90 -3.10
CA GLY A 539 6.56 -47.93 -2.28
C GLY A 539 5.70 -47.43 -1.12
N LYS A 540 5.53 -46.11 -0.95
CA LYS A 540 4.72 -45.46 0.11
C LYS A 540 3.25 -45.32 -0.31
N GLN A 541 2.65 -46.38 -0.84
CA GLN A 541 1.32 -46.36 -1.46
C GLN A 541 0.20 -45.88 -0.51
N ARG A 542 0.30 -46.22 0.78
CA ARG A 542 -0.70 -45.77 1.78
C ARG A 542 -0.70 -44.25 1.91
N GLU A 543 0.46 -43.65 1.93
CA GLU A 543 0.62 -42.20 2.06
C GLU A 543 0.19 -41.48 0.77
N ALA A 544 0.53 -42.00 -0.41
CA ALA A 544 0.04 -41.51 -1.69
C ALA A 544 -1.50 -41.40 -1.70
N LYS A 545 -2.19 -42.51 -1.29
CA LYS A 545 -3.65 -42.50 -1.20
C LYS A 545 -4.20 -41.50 -0.19
N GLN A 546 -3.50 -41.26 0.92
CA GLN A 546 -3.92 -40.23 1.89
C GLN A 546 -3.84 -38.83 1.31
N ILE A 547 -2.75 -38.47 0.61
CA ILE A 547 -2.58 -37.17 -0.05
C ILE A 547 -3.66 -36.98 -1.12
N TRP A 548 -3.78 -37.89 -2.07
CA TRP A 548 -4.79 -37.81 -3.11
C TRP A 548 -6.21 -37.72 -2.53
N GLY A 549 -6.51 -38.50 -1.49
CA GLY A 549 -7.82 -38.52 -0.82
C GLY A 549 -8.16 -37.21 -0.12
N LYS A 550 -7.15 -36.51 0.41
CA LYS A 550 -7.34 -35.16 0.98
C LYS A 550 -7.83 -34.18 -0.10
N PHE A 551 -7.10 -34.09 -1.21
CA PHE A 551 -7.41 -33.12 -2.29
C PHE A 551 -8.69 -33.50 -3.07
N LEU A 552 -9.00 -34.79 -3.24
CA LEU A 552 -10.27 -35.23 -3.82
C LEU A 552 -11.50 -34.92 -2.97
N LYS A 553 -11.36 -34.73 -1.65
CA LYS A 553 -12.47 -34.24 -0.81
C LYS A 553 -12.80 -32.79 -1.08
N GLU A 554 -11.78 -31.99 -1.36
CA GLU A 554 -11.94 -30.57 -1.68
C GLU A 554 -12.40 -30.36 -3.14
N GLN A 555 -11.87 -31.17 -4.07
CA GLN A 555 -12.20 -31.12 -5.50
C GLN A 555 -12.46 -32.53 -6.06
N PRO A 556 -13.68 -33.07 -5.87
CA PRO A 556 -13.99 -34.46 -6.24
C PRO A 556 -13.80 -34.78 -7.71
N ASP A 557 -13.97 -33.81 -8.59
CA ASP A 557 -13.92 -33.98 -10.04
C ASP A 557 -12.59 -33.60 -10.71
N SER A 558 -11.49 -33.47 -9.93
CA SER A 558 -10.18 -33.14 -10.45
C SER A 558 -9.71 -34.14 -11.52
N PRO A 559 -9.57 -33.73 -12.78
CA PRO A 559 -9.15 -34.64 -13.87
C PRO A 559 -7.68 -35.08 -13.69
N ILE A 560 -6.83 -34.21 -13.12
CA ILE A 560 -5.41 -34.48 -12.90
C ILE A 560 -5.26 -35.60 -11.87
N LEU A 561 -5.90 -35.47 -10.71
CA LEU A 561 -5.83 -36.48 -9.64
C LEU A 561 -6.46 -37.81 -10.11
N ARG A 562 -7.68 -37.77 -10.68
CA ARG A 562 -8.34 -38.98 -11.16
C ARG A 562 -7.55 -39.68 -12.26
N GLY A 563 -6.97 -38.91 -13.20
CA GLY A 563 -6.11 -39.45 -14.26
C GLY A 563 -4.86 -40.12 -13.71
N THR A 564 -4.18 -39.49 -12.74
CA THR A 564 -2.99 -40.08 -12.09
C THR A 564 -3.33 -41.33 -11.30
N ILE A 565 -4.41 -41.29 -10.50
CA ILE A 565 -4.87 -42.46 -9.70
C ILE A 565 -5.22 -43.60 -10.64
N LYS A 566 -6.03 -43.36 -11.69
CA LYS A 566 -6.41 -44.40 -12.66
C LYS A 566 -5.22 -45.05 -13.33
N ARG A 567 -4.24 -44.27 -13.73
CA ARG A 567 -3.01 -44.73 -14.40
C ARG A 567 -2.19 -45.63 -13.48
N LEU A 568 -2.11 -45.32 -12.17
CA LEU A 568 -1.28 -46.03 -11.22
C LEU A 568 -1.99 -47.17 -10.49
N THR A 569 -3.30 -47.07 -10.24
CA THR A 569 -4.07 -48.05 -9.47
C THR A 569 -4.99 -48.91 -10.34
N GLY A 570 -5.28 -48.52 -11.57
CA GLY A 570 -6.29 -49.13 -12.43
C GLY A 570 -7.74 -48.71 -12.15
N SER A 571 -7.97 -47.87 -11.12
CA SER A 571 -9.30 -47.40 -10.69
C SER A 571 -9.30 -45.87 -10.55
N GLU A 572 -10.44 -45.22 -10.82
CA GLU A 572 -10.59 -43.76 -10.57
C GLU A 572 -10.89 -43.46 -9.09
N THR A 573 -11.10 -44.46 -8.28
CA THR A 573 -11.38 -44.40 -6.83
C THR A 573 -10.22 -44.98 -6.04
N LEU A 574 -9.96 -44.42 -4.83
CA LEU A 574 -8.88 -44.79 -3.92
C LEU A 574 -9.20 -46.03 -3.06
#